data_7a6aed7b6e98ed87b747f27a9cbeceac
#
_entry.id   7a6aed7b6e98ed87b747f27a9cbeceac
#
_cell.length_a   1.000
_cell.length_b   1.000
_cell.length_c   1.000
_cell.angle_alpha   90.00
_cell.angle_beta   90.00
_cell.angle_gamma   90.00
#
_symmetry.space_group_name_H-M   'P 1'
#
loop_
_entity.id
_entity.type
_entity.pdbx_description
1 polymer ?
#
loop_
_entity_poly.entity_id
_entity_poly.type
_entity_poly.pdbx_seq_one_letter_code
_entity_poly.pdbx_strand_id
1 'polypeptide(L)'
;MKNEYVVFPHPSLDWRLSPTRHTNVRMPARRFTSREEVDQRREEIVFSLRMSAGLYPWPEKTPLNTRTELVGDYEGYSVYKIMYESFPGFWSTGNLYMPRPLTGKAPAILYCMGHFEPQRLTREPGKTDVPQQMANFAKMGFITLVLDMIGKVDSKQISHDYGRNEMELWQSNGLGVQLWNNIRALDVLCAMPEVDAERIGMTGCSGGGTQTLTLSLVDDRIKAAAPINMISLEMQGGCQCENAPGLRRHSENCEMCCMLAPLPLFLAGSTGDWTRNQQTIEEPVIREVYGLYGAEDQVETYFQVACHQYNVHTRNRVYAFFARQLMGKDIDWQEQPIEVADLQDLTWFRGEGHAPGFNNDEEFFQARKAETIQRTANLSKEDRMKMLSWVTGINGQKAFIADPTVFPMDGMTMEHNAAITHGGVQVPYIRLIPDNWDGKRVVLALSGEGKDCLDKPEIQQMVKDGAMVISGDLFMLGEVVDGIKRPITDAQGLMHFNCFHYTEDGYRAQDAALLWQVACQSGSECSIWAEGEAARAVAAALPFLKDVKACHLESDALKLSGDADYMAKFNVPGIMLVGGIEGCLSLADCPVDTF
;
A
#
# COMPACT_ATOMS: atom_id res chain seq x y z
N MET A 1 -29.12 -21.80 6.75
CA MET A 1 -28.47 -22.38 7.96
C MET A 1 -29.55 -22.93 8.88
N LYS A 2 -29.34 -24.10 9.47
CA LYS A 2 -30.24 -24.64 10.49
C LYS A 2 -30.09 -23.83 11.78
N ASN A 3 -31.22 -23.56 12.48
CA ASN A 3 -31.19 -22.80 13.74
C ASN A 3 -30.28 -23.44 14.81
N GLU A 4 -30.12 -24.77 14.77
CA GLU A 4 -29.26 -25.53 15.69
C GLU A 4 -27.76 -25.27 15.49
N TYR A 5 -27.35 -24.68 14.35
CA TYR A 5 -25.95 -24.32 14.04
C TYR A 5 -25.64 -22.85 14.25
N VAL A 6 -26.56 -22.05 14.72
CA VAL A 6 -26.33 -20.64 15.02
C VAL A 6 -25.64 -20.51 16.38
N VAL A 7 -24.41 -20.02 16.39
CA VAL A 7 -23.59 -19.78 17.57
C VAL A 7 -23.91 -18.42 18.20
N PHE A 8 -24.06 -17.39 17.39
CA PHE A 8 -24.39 -16.05 17.83
C PHE A 8 -25.88 -15.74 17.58
N PRO A 9 -26.70 -15.57 18.63
CA PRO A 9 -28.11 -15.19 18.47
C PRO A 9 -28.31 -13.76 17.93
N HIS A 10 -27.25 -12.96 17.89
CA HIS A 10 -27.24 -11.58 17.42
C HIS A 10 -25.98 -11.31 16.56
N PRO A 11 -25.99 -10.22 15.72
CA PRO A 11 -24.83 -9.84 14.93
C PRO A 11 -23.56 -9.82 15.78
N SER A 12 -22.51 -10.39 15.26
CA SER A 12 -21.19 -10.45 15.87
C SER A 12 -20.66 -9.05 16.24
N LEU A 13 -19.92 -8.95 17.34
CA LEU A 13 -19.14 -7.78 17.71
C LEU A 13 -17.81 -7.70 16.96
N ASP A 14 -17.59 -8.54 15.96
CA ASP A 14 -16.39 -8.51 15.11
C ASP A 14 -16.20 -7.12 14.50
N TRP A 15 -15.06 -6.49 14.79
CA TRP A 15 -14.75 -5.14 14.31
C TRP A 15 -14.72 -5.05 12.78
N ARG A 16 -14.44 -6.15 12.09
CA ARG A 16 -14.44 -6.21 10.61
C ARG A 16 -15.83 -5.92 10.03
N LEU A 17 -16.88 -6.08 10.83
CA LEU A 17 -18.27 -5.77 10.50
C LEU A 17 -18.70 -4.36 10.95
N SER A 18 -17.81 -3.62 11.63
CA SER A 18 -18.06 -2.23 12.09
C SER A 18 -17.88 -1.22 10.95
N PRO A 19 -18.12 0.09 11.18
CA PRO A 19 -17.91 1.12 10.18
C PRO A 19 -16.55 1.04 9.52
N THR A 20 -16.55 1.06 8.21
CA THR A 20 -15.37 0.79 7.38
C THR A 20 -14.41 1.98 7.36
N ARG A 21 -13.12 1.75 7.54
CA ARG A 21 -12.07 2.75 7.33
C ARG A 21 -11.99 3.12 5.86
N HIS A 22 -11.77 4.40 5.59
CA HIS A 22 -11.54 4.91 4.23
C HIS A 22 -10.74 6.22 4.29
N THR A 23 -10.37 6.78 3.15
CA THR A 23 -9.45 7.92 3.06
C THR A 23 -9.83 9.15 3.89
N ASN A 24 -11.12 9.38 4.15
CA ASN A 24 -11.64 10.54 4.89
C ASN A 24 -12.06 10.23 6.33
N VAL A 25 -11.65 9.09 6.87
CA VAL A 25 -11.86 8.76 8.30
C VAL A 25 -10.59 9.08 9.05
N ARG A 26 -10.73 9.91 10.10
CA ARG A 26 -9.61 10.26 10.96
C ARG A 26 -8.97 9.02 11.60
N MET A 27 -7.65 8.89 11.42
CA MET A 27 -6.86 7.83 12.00
C MET A 27 -6.35 8.21 13.41
N PRO A 28 -6.17 7.24 14.31
CA PRO A 28 -5.50 7.48 15.57
C PRO A 28 -4.00 7.69 15.34
N ALA A 29 -3.42 8.70 15.99
CA ALA A 29 -1.97 8.87 15.99
C ALA A 29 -1.29 7.75 16.79
N ARG A 30 -0.33 7.06 16.18
CA ARG A 30 0.53 6.11 16.89
C ARG A 30 1.61 6.86 17.68
N ARG A 31 1.90 6.38 18.90
CA ARG A 31 2.97 6.89 19.74
C ARG A 31 4.10 5.89 19.84
N PHE A 32 5.31 6.36 20.02
CA PHE A 32 6.53 5.57 20.16
C PHE A 32 7.26 5.97 21.42
N THR A 33 7.92 5.02 22.06
CA THR A 33 8.61 5.24 23.35
C THR A 33 10.12 5.15 23.24
N SER A 34 10.64 4.61 22.15
CA SER A 34 12.07 4.50 21.91
C SER A 34 12.42 4.60 20.41
N ARG A 35 13.69 4.91 20.14
CA ARG A 35 14.24 4.92 18.78
C ARG A 35 14.18 3.53 18.13
N GLU A 36 14.49 2.49 18.90
CA GLU A 36 14.48 1.10 18.42
C GLU A 36 13.09 0.70 17.92
N GLU A 37 12.04 1.11 18.64
CA GLU A 37 10.65 0.87 18.23
C GLU A 37 10.33 1.59 16.90
N VAL A 38 10.81 2.82 16.72
CA VAL A 38 10.65 3.58 15.47
C VAL A 38 11.42 2.93 14.32
N ASP A 39 12.69 2.52 14.55
CA ASP A 39 13.52 1.90 13.52
C ASP A 39 12.92 0.57 13.04
N GLN A 40 12.44 -0.28 13.95
CA GLN A 40 11.73 -1.51 13.61
C GLN A 40 10.46 -1.21 12.79
N ARG A 41 9.70 -0.22 13.24
CA ARG A 41 8.45 0.16 12.56
C ARG A 41 8.68 0.74 11.17
N ARG A 42 9.77 1.48 10.99
CA ARG A 42 10.20 1.98 9.67
C ARG A 42 10.45 0.83 8.69
N GLU A 43 11.13 -0.23 9.10
CA GLU A 43 11.38 -1.40 8.25
C GLU A 43 10.06 -2.06 7.81
N GLU A 44 9.08 -2.20 8.72
CA GLU A 44 7.75 -2.72 8.41
C GLU A 44 6.99 -1.83 7.40
N ILE A 45 7.02 -0.51 7.61
CA ILE A 45 6.34 0.46 6.73
C ILE A 45 7.01 0.50 5.35
N VAL A 46 8.34 0.52 5.29
CA VAL A 46 9.08 0.49 4.01
C VAL A 46 8.79 -0.79 3.24
N PHE A 47 8.77 -1.94 3.93
CA PHE A 47 8.38 -3.20 3.30
C PHE A 47 6.95 -3.14 2.78
N SER A 48 5.99 -2.68 3.60
CA SER A 48 4.59 -2.54 3.21
C SER A 48 4.41 -1.59 2.03
N LEU A 49 5.09 -0.43 2.03
CA LEU A 49 5.08 0.52 0.92
C LEU A 49 5.59 -0.12 -0.38
N ARG A 50 6.70 -0.85 -0.32
CA ARG A 50 7.27 -1.55 -1.50
C ARG A 50 6.34 -2.65 -2.01
N MET A 51 5.70 -3.40 -1.12
CA MET A 51 4.69 -4.40 -1.48
C MET A 51 3.48 -3.75 -2.14
N SER A 52 2.92 -2.71 -1.52
CA SER A 52 1.77 -1.97 -2.07
C SER A 52 2.08 -1.33 -3.43
N ALA A 53 3.28 -0.82 -3.61
CA ALA A 53 3.74 -0.24 -4.87
C ALA A 53 4.06 -1.29 -5.95
N GLY A 54 4.03 -2.59 -5.64
CA GLY A 54 4.46 -3.66 -6.53
C GLY A 54 5.96 -3.61 -6.86
N LEU A 55 6.77 -3.07 -5.96
CA LEU A 55 8.22 -2.86 -6.12
C LEU A 55 9.06 -3.74 -5.17
N TYR A 56 8.49 -4.82 -4.65
CA TYR A 56 9.24 -5.82 -3.87
C TYR A 56 9.31 -7.15 -4.62
N PRO A 57 10.53 -7.70 -4.84
CA PRO A 57 11.82 -7.01 -4.77
C PRO A 57 11.90 -5.84 -5.75
N TRP A 58 12.94 -5.00 -5.68
CA TRP A 58 13.09 -3.90 -6.62
C TRP A 58 13.19 -4.38 -8.07
N PRO A 59 12.55 -3.68 -9.04
CA PRO A 59 12.81 -3.90 -10.46
C PRO A 59 14.28 -3.67 -10.81
N GLU A 60 14.74 -4.33 -11.88
CA GLU A 60 16.07 -4.08 -12.43
C GLU A 60 16.17 -2.65 -12.98
N LYS A 61 17.28 -1.97 -12.65
CA LYS A 61 17.58 -0.65 -13.21
C LYS A 61 18.14 -0.78 -14.62
N THR A 62 17.31 -0.50 -15.60
CA THR A 62 17.69 -0.47 -17.03
C THR A 62 18.31 0.87 -17.42
N PRO A 63 18.99 1.00 -18.60
CA PRO A 63 19.50 2.27 -19.08
C PRO A 63 18.42 3.35 -19.13
N LEU A 64 18.75 4.56 -18.70
CA LEU A 64 17.80 5.69 -18.63
C LEU A 64 17.44 6.28 -19.99
N ASN A 65 18.30 6.11 -21.00
CA ASN A 65 18.12 6.66 -22.34
C ASN A 65 17.69 8.15 -22.34
N THR A 66 18.22 8.91 -21.39
CA THR A 66 17.83 10.30 -21.10
C THR A 66 17.97 11.17 -22.36
N ARG A 67 16.94 11.97 -22.63
CA ARG A 67 16.93 12.97 -23.71
C ARG A 67 16.63 14.33 -23.13
N THR A 68 17.38 15.34 -23.55
CA THR A 68 17.18 16.75 -23.16
C THR A 68 17.17 17.63 -24.42
N GLU A 69 16.35 18.68 -24.36
CA GLU A 69 16.29 19.71 -25.41
C GLU A 69 16.18 21.08 -24.75
N LEU A 70 17.06 22.02 -25.14
CA LEU A 70 17.03 23.39 -24.63
C LEU A 70 15.76 24.09 -25.09
N VAL A 71 14.99 24.62 -24.15
CA VAL A 71 13.85 25.51 -24.42
C VAL A 71 14.32 26.94 -24.56
N GLY A 72 15.15 27.41 -23.65
CA GLY A 72 15.69 28.75 -23.70
C GLY A 72 16.60 29.09 -22.51
N ASP A 73 17.37 30.18 -22.73
CA ASP A 73 18.22 30.79 -21.72
C ASP A 73 17.56 32.09 -21.25
N TYR A 74 17.46 32.25 -19.93
CA TYR A 74 16.83 33.38 -19.25
C TYR A 74 17.80 34.03 -18.25
N GLU A 75 17.40 35.15 -17.68
CA GLU A 75 18.21 35.80 -16.65
C GLU A 75 18.32 34.90 -15.39
N GLY A 76 19.52 34.38 -15.17
CA GLY A 76 19.85 33.55 -14.00
C GLY A 76 19.54 32.07 -14.14
N TYR A 77 18.94 31.60 -15.24
CA TYR A 77 18.63 30.17 -15.44
C TYR A 77 18.45 29.78 -16.92
N SER A 78 18.57 28.49 -17.20
CA SER A 78 18.19 27.86 -18.46
C SER A 78 17.13 26.79 -18.22
N VAL A 79 16.25 26.57 -19.21
CA VAL A 79 15.19 25.56 -19.12
C VAL A 79 15.37 24.53 -20.23
N TYR A 80 15.23 23.25 -19.87
CA TYR A 80 15.25 22.12 -20.81
C TYR A 80 13.98 21.30 -20.68
N LYS A 81 13.50 20.75 -21.77
CA LYS A 81 12.64 19.57 -21.76
C LYS A 81 13.50 18.36 -21.43
N ILE A 82 13.01 17.44 -20.63
CA ILE A 82 13.69 16.20 -20.31
C ILE A 82 12.72 15.03 -20.36
N MET A 83 13.16 13.90 -20.88
CA MET A 83 12.51 12.61 -20.71
C MET A 83 13.55 11.51 -20.52
N TYR A 84 13.19 10.50 -19.77
CA TYR A 84 14.04 9.33 -19.51
C TYR A 84 13.18 8.07 -19.42
N GLU A 85 13.78 6.94 -19.76
CA GLU A 85 13.13 5.64 -19.72
C GLU A 85 13.21 5.07 -18.30
N SER A 86 12.07 5.01 -17.61
CA SER A 86 12.00 4.52 -16.22
C SER A 86 11.82 3.00 -16.15
N PHE A 87 10.98 2.44 -17.01
CA PHE A 87 10.90 1.02 -17.34
C PHE A 87 11.19 0.86 -18.85
N PRO A 88 11.57 -0.33 -19.32
CA PRO A 88 11.74 -0.56 -20.75
C PRO A 88 10.51 -0.16 -21.56
N GLY A 89 10.66 0.82 -22.45
CA GLY A 89 9.58 1.36 -23.27
C GLY A 89 8.63 2.35 -22.56
N PHE A 90 8.84 2.65 -21.27
CA PHE A 90 8.04 3.62 -20.55
C PHE A 90 8.86 4.85 -20.16
N TRP A 91 8.38 6.03 -20.56
CA TRP A 91 9.10 7.30 -20.43
C TRP A 91 8.46 8.22 -19.39
N SER A 92 9.25 8.66 -18.44
CA SER A 92 8.91 9.77 -17.56
C SER A 92 9.36 11.08 -18.21
N THR A 93 8.51 12.11 -18.10
CA THR A 93 8.72 13.40 -18.77
C THR A 93 8.71 14.56 -17.78
N GLY A 94 9.33 15.67 -18.13
CA GLY A 94 9.39 16.83 -17.26
C GLY A 94 10.17 18.01 -17.83
N ASN A 95 10.52 18.94 -16.94
CA ASN A 95 11.42 20.05 -17.25
C ASN A 95 12.58 20.12 -16.25
N LEU A 96 13.75 20.46 -16.77
CA LEU A 96 14.97 20.67 -16.00
C LEU A 96 15.33 22.16 -16.05
N TYR A 97 15.46 22.78 -14.87
CA TYR A 97 15.89 24.17 -14.72
C TYR A 97 17.30 24.19 -14.14
N MET A 98 18.21 24.87 -14.83
CA MET A 98 19.64 24.93 -14.50
C MET A 98 20.05 26.34 -14.11
N PRO A 99 20.80 26.53 -13.01
CA PRO A 99 21.38 27.83 -12.68
C PRO A 99 22.27 28.39 -13.79
N ARG A 100 22.28 29.71 -13.98
CA ARG A 100 23.15 30.38 -14.94
C ARG A 100 23.68 31.72 -14.36
N PRO A 101 25.00 31.92 -14.22
CA PRO A 101 26.06 30.93 -14.51
C PRO A 101 26.08 29.78 -13.50
N LEU A 102 26.46 28.60 -13.96
CA LEU A 102 26.73 27.46 -13.10
C LEU A 102 28.25 27.28 -12.97
N THR A 103 28.74 27.31 -11.73
CA THR A 103 30.16 27.12 -11.40
C THR A 103 30.31 25.94 -10.45
N GLY A 104 30.84 24.83 -10.96
CA GLY A 104 31.00 23.61 -10.18
C GLY A 104 29.68 22.82 -9.99
N LYS A 105 29.63 21.96 -8.98
CA LYS A 105 28.45 21.16 -8.66
C LYS A 105 27.44 21.94 -7.82
N ALA A 106 26.17 21.84 -8.18
CA ALA A 106 25.05 22.47 -7.47
C ALA A 106 24.19 21.43 -6.73
N PRO A 107 23.56 21.81 -5.60
CA PRO A 107 22.51 21.01 -5.01
C PRO A 107 21.31 20.91 -5.95
N ALA A 108 20.50 19.85 -5.80
CA ALA A 108 19.35 19.65 -6.64
C ALA A 108 18.03 19.55 -5.87
N ILE A 109 16.92 19.91 -6.52
CA ILE A 109 15.56 19.74 -6.04
C ILE A 109 14.79 18.88 -7.02
N LEU A 110 14.28 17.76 -6.54
CA LEU A 110 13.26 16.97 -7.25
C LEU A 110 11.88 17.50 -6.84
N TYR A 111 11.11 17.93 -7.83
CA TYR A 111 9.75 18.44 -7.61
C TYR A 111 8.72 17.50 -8.25
N CYS A 112 7.82 16.95 -7.42
CA CYS A 112 6.73 16.11 -7.88
C CYS A 112 5.40 16.85 -7.86
N MET A 113 4.66 16.68 -8.95
CA MET A 113 3.37 17.34 -9.13
C MET A 113 2.27 16.74 -8.25
N GLY A 114 1.38 17.61 -7.75
CA GLY A 114 0.06 17.26 -7.26
C GLY A 114 -1.01 17.40 -8.34
N HIS A 115 -2.29 17.31 -7.94
CA HIS A 115 -3.43 17.32 -8.87
C HIS A 115 -3.88 18.75 -9.25
N PHE A 116 -2.94 19.62 -9.56
CA PHE A 116 -3.21 20.95 -10.10
C PHE A 116 -3.21 20.88 -11.63
N GLU A 117 -4.13 21.54 -12.29
CA GLU A 117 -4.16 21.58 -13.76
C GLU A 117 -3.76 22.98 -14.26
N PRO A 118 -3.00 23.08 -15.32
CA PRO A 118 -2.45 22.00 -16.17
C PRO A 118 -1.08 21.44 -15.71
N GLN A 119 -1.00 20.89 -14.50
CA GLN A 119 0.19 20.21 -13.95
C GLN A 119 1.43 21.13 -13.86
N ARG A 120 2.62 20.68 -14.33
CA ARG A 120 3.84 21.47 -14.31
C ARG A 120 3.76 22.78 -15.10
N LEU A 121 2.73 22.95 -15.92
CA LEU A 121 2.45 24.17 -16.67
C LEU A 121 1.51 25.12 -15.89
N THR A 122 1.13 24.79 -14.65
CA THR A 122 0.24 25.62 -13.85
C THR A 122 0.87 26.96 -13.55
N ARG A 123 0.15 28.03 -13.90
CA ARG A 123 0.49 29.43 -13.69
C ARG A 123 -0.67 30.17 -13.04
N GLU A 124 -0.76 30.09 -11.73
CA GLU A 124 -1.73 30.87 -10.93
C GLU A 124 -0.95 31.81 -9.99
N PRO A 125 -0.69 33.05 -10.40
CA PRO A 125 0.05 34.01 -9.58
C PRO A 125 -0.56 34.19 -8.20
N GLY A 126 0.28 34.13 -7.16
CA GLY A 126 -0.17 34.18 -5.76
C GLY A 126 -0.70 32.88 -5.18
N LYS A 127 -0.99 31.90 -6.02
CA LYS A 127 -1.36 30.53 -5.66
C LYS A 127 -0.26 29.54 -6.08
N THR A 128 -0.61 28.49 -6.84
CA THR A 128 0.37 27.56 -7.38
C THR A 128 0.91 28.04 -8.71
N ASP A 129 2.21 28.29 -8.81
CA ASP A 129 2.89 28.69 -10.04
C ASP A 129 4.19 27.90 -10.18
N VAL A 130 4.13 26.81 -10.95
CA VAL A 130 5.22 25.83 -11.00
C VAL A 130 6.43 26.38 -11.75
N PRO A 131 6.32 26.93 -12.98
CA PRO A 131 7.46 27.52 -13.67
C PRO A 131 8.13 28.62 -12.86
N GLN A 132 7.34 29.46 -12.16
CA GLN A 132 7.84 30.49 -11.26
C GLN A 132 8.69 29.89 -10.13
N GLN A 133 8.19 28.84 -9.50
CA GLN A 133 8.89 28.18 -8.39
C GLN A 133 10.19 27.52 -8.85
N MET A 134 10.16 26.81 -9.99
CA MET A 134 11.33 26.11 -10.52
C MET A 134 12.44 27.09 -10.94
N ALA A 135 12.07 28.19 -11.61
CA ALA A 135 13.02 29.22 -12.01
C ALA A 135 13.62 29.95 -10.78
N ASN A 136 12.85 30.18 -9.73
CA ASN A 136 13.38 30.79 -8.51
C ASN A 136 14.36 29.86 -7.77
N PHE A 137 14.13 28.58 -7.70
CA PHE A 137 15.13 27.63 -7.22
C PHE A 137 16.42 27.69 -8.07
N ALA A 138 16.28 27.73 -9.40
CA ALA A 138 17.44 27.82 -10.27
C ALA A 138 18.21 29.14 -10.09
N LYS A 139 17.53 30.29 -9.97
CA LYS A 139 18.16 31.57 -9.64
C LYS A 139 18.89 31.56 -8.28
N MET A 140 18.44 30.75 -7.34
CA MET A 140 19.13 30.54 -6.05
C MET A 140 20.38 29.66 -6.17
N GLY A 141 20.53 28.94 -7.28
CA GLY A 141 21.66 28.04 -7.54
C GLY A 141 21.33 26.56 -7.38
N PHE A 142 20.06 26.15 -7.36
CA PHE A 142 19.65 24.75 -7.40
C PHE A 142 19.42 24.26 -8.84
N ILE A 143 19.83 23.05 -9.14
CA ILE A 143 19.32 22.34 -10.32
C ILE A 143 17.97 21.75 -9.94
N THR A 144 16.92 22.03 -10.72
CA THR A 144 15.57 21.62 -10.38
C THR A 144 14.94 20.77 -11.47
N LEU A 145 14.51 19.59 -11.10
CA LEU A 145 13.80 18.66 -11.99
C LEU A 145 12.34 18.55 -11.53
N VAL A 146 11.41 18.97 -12.39
CA VAL A 146 9.96 18.78 -12.19
C VAL A 146 9.42 17.73 -13.15
N LEU A 147 8.66 16.77 -12.63
CA LEU A 147 8.12 15.64 -13.38
C LEU A 147 6.62 15.76 -13.60
N ASP A 148 6.16 15.23 -14.73
CA ASP A 148 4.74 14.98 -14.97
C ASP A 148 4.23 13.79 -14.14
N MET A 149 3.02 13.88 -13.65
CA MET A 149 2.30 12.70 -13.17
C MET A 149 1.93 11.80 -14.35
N ILE A 150 1.81 10.50 -14.09
CA ILE A 150 1.30 9.56 -15.09
C ILE A 150 -0.07 10.00 -15.63
N GLY A 151 -0.33 9.82 -16.90
CA GLY A 151 -1.56 10.22 -17.58
C GLY A 151 -1.70 11.73 -17.82
N LYS A 152 -0.68 12.54 -17.51
CA LYS A 152 -0.74 14.00 -17.58
C LYS A 152 0.34 14.58 -18.49
N VAL A 153 0.05 15.75 -19.09
CA VAL A 153 0.90 16.56 -19.99
C VAL A 153 1.54 15.69 -21.08
N ASP A 154 2.81 15.31 -20.92
CA ASP A 154 3.56 14.48 -21.87
C ASP A 154 3.62 12.99 -21.46
N SER A 155 3.29 12.67 -20.19
CA SER A 155 3.33 11.31 -19.62
C SER A 155 2.03 10.54 -19.84
N LYS A 156 1.60 10.39 -21.11
CA LYS A 156 0.28 9.85 -21.52
C LYS A 156 0.33 8.43 -22.09
N GLN A 157 1.39 7.68 -21.87
CA GLN A 157 1.46 6.28 -22.31
C GLN A 157 0.48 5.39 -21.56
N ILE A 158 0.10 5.77 -20.32
CA ILE A 158 -0.93 5.14 -19.51
C ILE A 158 -1.87 6.20 -18.92
N SER A 159 -3.04 5.77 -18.47
CA SER A 159 -4.01 6.66 -17.83
C SER A 159 -3.57 7.06 -16.41
N HIS A 160 -4.16 8.15 -15.89
CA HIS A 160 -3.95 8.55 -14.50
C HIS A 160 -4.61 7.59 -13.51
N ASP A 161 -5.63 6.87 -13.95
CA ASP A 161 -6.39 5.88 -13.18
C ASP A 161 -5.81 4.45 -13.27
N TYR A 162 -4.59 4.29 -13.80
CA TYR A 162 -3.90 3.01 -13.90
C TYR A 162 -3.83 2.26 -12.57
N GLY A 163 -4.12 0.96 -12.57
CA GLY A 163 -3.96 0.08 -11.40
C GLY A 163 -5.25 -0.38 -10.76
N ARG A 164 -6.32 -0.55 -11.55
CA ARG A 164 -7.62 -1.07 -11.09
C ARG A 164 -7.85 -2.52 -11.55
N ASN A 165 -8.86 -3.15 -10.98
CA ASN A 165 -9.33 -4.50 -11.33
C ASN A 165 -8.21 -5.56 -11.20
N GLU A 166 -8.00 -6.37 -12.23
CA GLU A 166 -7.00 -7.44 -12.24
C GLU A 166 -5.56 -6.98 -11.98
N MET A 167 -5.26 -5.70 -12.22
CA MET A 167 -3.94 -5.11 -11.92
C MET A 167 -3.64 -5.13 -10.42
N GLU A 168 -4.68 -5.09 -9.54
CA GLU A 168 -4.51 -5.19 -8.09
C GLU A 168 -3.98 -6.57 -7.65
N LEU A 169 -4.33 -7.64 -8.36
CA LEU A 169 -3.80 -8.99 -8.09
C LEU A 169 -2.28 -9.05 -8.24
N TRP A 170 -1.70 -8.18 -9.07
CA TRP A 170 -0.28 -8.05 -9.37
C TRP A 170 0.40 -6.87 -8.68
N GLN A 171 -0.34 -6.09 -7.88
CA GLN A 171 0.13 -4.82 -7.31
C GLN A 171 0.70 -3.87 -8.37
N SER A 172 0.14 -3.91 -9.58
CA SER A 172 0.51 -3.01 -10.68
C SER A 172 -0.38 -1.77 -10.62
N ASN A 173 0.14 -0.63 -10.13
CA ASN A 173 -0.66 0.54 -9.80
C ASN A 173 0.08 1.87 -9.99
N GLY A 174 -0.68 2.96 -10.02
CA GLY A 174 -0.16 4.29 -10.27
C GLY A 174 0.83 4.79 -9.22
N LEU A 175 0.65 4.44 -7.94
CA LEU A 175 1.62 4.76 -6.88
C LEU A 175 2.98 4.16 -7.19
N GLY A 176 3.00 2.87 -7.56
CA GLY A 176 4.24 2.15 -7.86
C GLY A 176 4.95 2.71 -9.08
N VAL A 177 4.22 3.03 -10.13
CA VAL A 177 4.80 3.64 -11.34
C VAL A 177 5.40 5.02 -11.01
N GLN A 178 4.68 5.87 -10.29
CA GLN A 178 5.20 7.19 -9.89
C GLN A 178 6.40 7.09 -8.96
N LEU A 179 6.36 6.20 -7.96
CA LEU A 179 7.48 5.99 -7.05
C LEU A 179 8.73 5.52 -7.81
N TRP A 180 8.57 4.58 -8.75
CA TRP A 180 9.68 4.14 -9.58
C TRP A 180 10.20 5.23 -10.50
N ASN A 181 9.32 6.00 -11.15
CA ASN A 181 9.71 7.18 -11.94
C ASN A 181 10.58 8.13 -11.12
N ASN A 182 10.20 8.39 -9.86
CA ASN A 182 10.93 9.29 -8.97
C ASN A 182 12.30 8.70 -8.54
N ILE A 183 12.40 7.40 -8.28
CA ILE A 183 13.69 6.71 -8.03
C ILE A 183 14.61 6.86 -9.24
N ARG A 184 14.06 6.68 -10.46
CA ARG A 184 14.82 6.82 -11.71
C ARG A 184 15.17 8.28 -12.00
N ALA A 185 14.34 9.26 -11.57
CA ALA A 185 14.71 10.68 -11.60
C ALA A 185 15.92 11.00 -10.71
N LEU A 186 16.02 10.38 -9.54
CA LEU A 186 17.22 10.49 -8.72
C LEU A 186 18.44 9.88 -9.42
N ASP A 187 18.26 8.77 -10.16
CA ASP A 187 19.36 8.21 -10.96
C ASP A 187 19.79 9.20 -12.08
N VAL A 188 18.84 9.90 -12.72
CA VAL A 188 19.15 10.97 -13.68
C VAL A 188 19.95 12.08 -13.04
N LEU A 189 19.45 12.63 -11.91
CA LEU A 189 20.12 13.72 -11.20
C LEU A 189 21.54 13.32 -10.75
N CYS A 190 21.70 12.13 -10.17
CA CYS A 190 23.00 11.64 -9.71
C CYS A 190 23.98 11.35 -10.86
N ALA A 191 23.50 11.08 -12.06
CA ALA A 191 24.34 10.88 -13.25
C ALA A 191 24.81 12.18 -13.90
N MET A 192 24.20 13.33 -13.58
CA MET A 192 24.59 14.63 -14.10
C MET A 192 25.88 15.13 -13.44
N PRO A 193 26.93 15.49 -14.19
CA PRO A 193 28.20 15.96 -13.63
C PRO A 193 28.05 17.28 -12.86
N GLU A 194 27.02 18.06 -13.15
CA GLU A 194 26.71 19.35 -12.53
C GLU A 194 26.03 19.20 -11.17
N VAL A 195 25.46 18.03 -10.86
CA VAL A 195 24.71 17.79 -9.61
C VAL A 195 25.66 17.32 -8.51
N ASP A 196 25.46 17.89 -7.33
CA ASP A 196 26.02 17.34 -6.08
C ASP A 196 25.03 16.31 -5.50
N ALA A 197 25.31 15.04 -5.71
CA ALA A 197 24.44 13.92 -5.29
C ALA A 197 24.26 13.83 -3.74
N GLU A 198 25.16 14.47 -2.96
CA GLU A 198 25.02 14.52 -1.50
C GLU A 198 24.12 15.66 -1.01
N ARG A 199 23.55 16.46 -1.93
CA ARG A 199 22.72 17.61 -1.61
C ARG A 199 21.47 17.66 -2.48
N ILE A 200 20.63 16.59 -2.41
CA ILE A 200 19.36 16.50 -3.14
C ILE A 200 18.21 16.66 -2.15
N GLY A 201 17.33 17.61 -2.41
CA GLY A 201 16.07 17.80 -1.70
C GLY A 201 14.87 17.39 -2.54
N MET A 202 13.73 17.19 -1.87
CA MET A 202 12.49 16.87 -2.55
C MET A 202 11.31 17.65 -1.99
N THR A 203 10.44 18.13 -2.88
CA THR A 203 9.19 18.78 -2.50
C THR A 203 8.07 18.52 -3.51
N GLY A 204 6.85 18.71 -3.06
CA GLY A 204 5.63 18.68 -3.84
C GLY A 204 4.43 18.95 -2.96
N CYS A 205 3.32 19.37 -3.56
CA CYS A 205 2.11 19.69 -2.83
C CYS A 205 1.01 18.69 -3.14
N SER A 206 0.15 18.38 -2.14
CA SER A 206 -0.98 17.45 -2.35
C SER A 206 -0.48 16.05 -2.76
N GLY A 207 -0.91 15.49 -3.89
CA GLY A 207 -0.35 14.25 -4.45
C GLY A 207 1.18 14.30 -4.63
N GLY A 208 1.76 15.48 -4.90
CA GLY A 208 3.21 15.68 -4.88
C GLY A 208 3.81 15.56 -3.48
N GLY A 209 3.06 15.91 -2.45
CA GLY A 209 3.43 15.66 -1.04
C GLY A 209 3.42 14.17 -0.70
N THR A 210 2.47 13.39 -1.22
CA THR A 210 2.47 11.93 -1.11
C THR A 210 3.71 11.33 -1.78
N GLN A 211 4.06 11.80 -2.99
CA GLN A 211 5.25 11.35 -3.69
C GLN A 211 6.54 11.71 -2.93
N THR A 212 6.59 12.93 -2.35
CA THR A 212 7.70 13.37 -1.49
C THR A 212 7.86 12.45 -0.28
N LEU A 213 6.77 12.15 0.41
CA LEU A 213 6.75 11.27 1.59
C LEU A 213 7.23 9.86 1.22
N THR A 214 6.65 9.26 0.19
CA THR A 214 6.93 7.86 -0.16
C THR A 214 8.33 7.65 -0.72
N LEU A 215 8.86 8.57 -1.54
CA LEU A 215 10.24 8.47 -2.01
C LEU A 215 11.24 8.66 -0.87
N SER A 216 11.04 9.65 0.00
CA SER A 216 11.95 9.91 1.13
C SER A 216 12.02 8.76 2.14
N LEU A 217 11.01 7.89 2.19
CA LEU A 217 11.00 6.67 3.00
C LEU A 217 11.87 5.55 2.43
N VAL A 218 12.02 5.48 1.11
CA VAL A 218 12.64 4.32 0.44
C VAL A 218 13.99 4.63 -0.22
N ASP A 219 14.39 5.90 -0.28
CA ASP A 219 15.61 6.33 -0.96
C ASP A 219 16.38 7.38 -0.13
N ASP A 220 17.51 7.00 0.41
CA ASP A 220 18.36 7.79 1.32
C ASP A 220 19.18 8.89 0.62
N ARG A 221 19.11 8.98 -0.70
CA ARG A 221 19.70 10.08 -1.48
C ARG A 221 18.98 11.41 -1.26
N ILE A 222 17.72 11.39 -0.78
CA ILE A 222 17.02 12.59 -0.33
C ILE A 222 17.62 13.04 1.01
N LYS A 223 18.11 14.30 1.06
CA LYS A 223 18.76 14.87 2.25
C LYS A 223 17.89 15.92 2.98
N ALA A 224 16.79 16.35 2.37
CA ALA A 224 15.78 17.20 2.98
C ALA A 224 14.45 17.02 2.25
N ALA A 225 13.34 16.98 2.98
CA ALA A 225 12.01 16.73 2.43
C ALA A 225 11.00 17.80 2.84
N ALA A 226 10.16 18.23 1.88
CA ALA A 226 9.10 19.21 2.12
C ALA A 226 7.77 18.74 1.50
N PRO A 227 7.04 17.79 2.13
CA PRO A 227 5.69 17.38 1.72
C PRO A 227 4.66 18.44 2.11
N ILE A 228 4.21 19.23 1.12
CA ILE A 228 3.35 20.39 1.35
C ILE A 228 1.88 20.02 1.29
N ASN A 229 1.08 20.47 2.27
CA ASN A 229 -0.38 20.33 2.36
C ASN A 229 -0.84 18.88 2.13
N MET A 230 -0.15 17.92 2.77
CA MET A 230 -0.48 16.49 2.61
C MET A 230 -0.49 15.71 3.93
N ILE A 231 0.38 16.01 4.86
CA ILE A 231 0.48 15.22 6.08
C ILE A 231 -0.69 15.51 7.01
N SER A 232 -1.53 14.50 7.22
CA SER A 232 -2.75 14.60 8.02
C SER A 232 -3.21 13.24 8.53
N LEU A 233 -3.90 13.23 9.67
CA LEU A 233 -4.65 12.09 10.18
C LEU A 233 -6.09 12.03 9.64
N GLU A 234 -6.59 13.10 9.02
CA GLU A 234 -7.98 13.19 8.57
C GLU A 234 -8.19 12.73 7.13
N MET A 235 -7.15 12.82 6.27
CA MET A 235 -7.23 12.43 4.86
C MET A 235 -5.92 11.82 4.40
N GLN A 236 -6.02 10.69 3.70
CA GLN A 236 -4.86 9.86 3.37
C GLN A 236 -4.51 9.87 1.88
N GLY A 237 -5.23 10.64 1.08
CA GLY A 237 -5.10 10.71 -0.37
C GLY A 237 -6.45 10.55 -1.06
N GLY A 238 -6.72 11.35 -2.07
CA GLY A 238 -8.00 11.38 -2.79
C GLY A 238 -7.98 10.70 -4.15
N CYS A 239 -6.80 10.27 -4.61
CA CYS A 239 -6.60 9.71 -5.94
C CYS A 239 -6.07 8.27 -5.89
N GLN A 240 -6.34 7.49 -6.95
CA GLN A 240 -5.81 6.14 -7.13
C GLN A 240 -4.28 6.10 -7.06
N CYS A 241 -3.61 7.11 -7.61
CA CYS A 241 -2.16 7.20 -7.60
C CYS A 241 -1.53 7.45 -6.21
N GLU A 242 -2.35 7.62 -5.17
CA GLU A 242 -1.94 7.80 -3.77
C GLU A 242 -2.39 6.63 -2.87
N ASN A 243 -3.23 5.72 -3.37
CA ASN A 243 -3.95 4.73 -2.60
C ASN A 243 -3.82 3.31 -3.16
N ALA A 244 -2.60 2.81 -3.24
CA ALA A 244 -2.35 1.42 -3.64
C ALA A 244 -2.94 0.41 -2.63
N PRO A 245 -3.38 -0.78 -3.09
CA PRO A 245 -3.90 -1.82 -2.22
C PRO A 245 -2.92 -2.17 -1.10
N GLY A 246 -3.41 -2.22 0.14
CA GLY A 246 -2.64 -2.57 1.33
C GLY A 246 -1.81 -1.45 1.95
N LEU A 247 -1.62 -0.31 1.28
CA LEU A 247 -0.73 0.76 1.74
C LEU A 247 -1.06 1.27 3.15
N ARG A 248 -2.35 1.35 3.47
CA ARG A 248 -2.84 1.93 4.73
C ARG A 248 -3.62 0.95 5.60
N ARG A 249 -3.40 -0.35 5.44
CA ARG A 249 -4.00 -1.36 6.33
C ARG A 249 -3.57 -1.16 7.78
N HIS A 250 -2.32 -0.79 7.98
CA HIS A 250 -1.70 -0.68 9.32
C HIS A 250 -0.91 0.61 9.55
N SER A 251 -0.91 1.54 8.60
CA SER A 251 -0.19 2.83 8.70
C SER A 251 -1.05 3.97 8.16
N GLU A 252 -0.58 5.21 8.33
CA GLU A 252 -1.19 6.41 7.81
C GLU A 252 -0.10 7.48 7.53
N ASN A 253 -0.46 8.58 6.85
CA ASN A 253 0.53 9.55 6.36
C ASN A 253 1.35 10.20 7.49
N CYS A 254 0.77 10.48 8.66
CA CYS A 254 1.49 11.08 9.78
C CYS A 254 2.50 10.10 10.39
N GLU A 255 2.12 8.81 10.57
CA GLU A 255 3.03 7.76 11.02
C GLU A 255 4.17 7.55 10.00
N MET A 256 3.84 7.49 8.71
CA MET A 256 4.85 7.40 7.65
C MET A 256 5.81 8.60 7.68
N CYS A 257 5.29 9.80 7.97
CA CYS A 257 6.11 11.00 8.11
C CYS A 257 7.04 10.95 9.34
N CYS A 258 6.56 10.37 10.45
CA CYS A 258 7.40 10.12 11.63
C CYS A 258 8.62 9.22 11.29
N MET A 259 8.45 8.28 10.38
CA MET A 259 9.53 7.37 9.96
C MET A 259 10.64 8.06 9.14
N LEU A 260 10.46 9.32 8.75
CA LEU A 260 11.53 10.11 8.11
C LEU A 260 12.61 10.58 9.10
N ALA A 261 12.34 10.59 10.42
CA ALA A 261 13.31 11.02 11.41
C ALA A 261 14.66 10.27 11.29
N PRO A 262 15.83 10.93 11.33
CA PRO A 262 16.05 12.35 11.62
C PRO A 262 16.22 13.24 10.36
N LEU A 263 15.68 12.87 9.19
CA LEU A 263 15.79 13.65 7.95
C LEU A 263 15.23 15.07 8.14
N PRO A 264 15.94 16.14 7.75
CA PRO A 264 15.40 17.50 7.75
C PRO A 264 14.05 17.57 7.03
N LEU A 265 13.03 18.08 7.71
CA LEU A 265 11.63 18.02 7.31
C LEU A 265 10.99 19.40 7.40
N PHE A 266 10.32 19.82 6.32
CA PHE A 266 9.47 21.01 6.32
C PHE A 266 8.01 20.63 6.08
N LEU A 267 7.13 20.99 7.01
CA LEU A 267 5.69 20.76 6.88
C LEU A 267 4.95 22.08 6.66
N ALA A 268 4.06 22.10 5.68
CA ALA A 268 3.12 23.20 5.53
C ALA A 268 1.68 22.70 5.59
N GLY A 269 0.83 23.47 6.28
CA GLY A 269 -0.59 23.23 6.40
C GLY A 269 -1.41 24.50 6.27
N SER A 270 -2.71 24.33 6.05
CA SER A 270 -3.64 25.43 5.90
C SER A 270 -5.02 25.14 6.49
N THR A 271 -5.72 26.22 6.88
CA THR A 271 -7.05 26.12 7.48
C THR A 271 -8.12 25.58 6.53
N GLY A 272 -7.92 25.71 5.22
CA GLY A 272 -8.91 25.42 4.18
C GLY A 272 -8.76 24.05 3.54
N ASP A 273 -7.98 23.13 4.14
CA ASP A 273 -7.87 21.76 3.69
C ASP A 273 -7.75 20.76 4.86
N TRP A 274 -7.42 19.52 4.58
CA TRP A 274 -7.28 18.43 5.56
C TRP A 274 -6.07 18.57 6.50
N THR A 275 -5.15 19.50 6.24
CA THR A 275 -4.00 19.78 7.12
C THR A 275 -4.32 20.82 8.21
N ARG A 276 -5.60 21.17 8.38
CA ARG A 276 -6.05 22.19 9.34
C ARG A 276 -5.69 21.94 10.79
N ASN A 277 -5.39 20.70 11.15
CA ASN A 277 -5.00 20.31 12.51
C ASN A 277 -3.48 20.17 12.69
N GLN A 278 -2.67 20.49 11.66
CA GLN A 278 -1.22 20.26 11.66
C GLN A 278 -0.56 20.75 12.95
N GLN A 279 -0.80 21.99 13.38
CA GLN A 279 -0.15 22.58 14.55
C GLN A 279 -0.54 21.93 15.89
N THR A 280 -1.75 21.38 15.97
CA THR A 280 -2.29 20.89 17.24
C THR A 280 -2.25 19.37 17.37
N ILE A 281 -2.07 18.64 16.27
CA ILE A 281 -2.13 17.18 16.27
C ILE A 281 -0.92 16.56 15.57
N GLU A 282 -0.73 16.78 14.28
CA GLU A 282 0.29 16.06 13.50
C GLU A 282 1.71 16.52 13.84
N GLU A 283 1.95 17.84 13.92
CA GLU A 283 3.26 18.39 14.26
C GLU A 283 3.76 17.93 15.65
N PRO A 284 2.96 18.01 16.74
CA PRO A 284 3.38 17.48 18.03
C PRO A 284 3.77 16.00 18.01
N VAL A 285 3.04 15.15 17.27
CA VAL A 285 3.35 13.72 17.14
C VAL A 285 4.68 13.51 16.41
N ILE A 286 4.89 14.23 15.30
CA ILE A 286 6.12 14.12 14.51
C ILE A 286 7.32 14.62 15.32
N ARG A 287 7.21 15.76 16.00
CA ARG A 287 8.29 16.28 16.85
C ARG A 287 8.65 15.36 18.01
N GLU A 288 7.66 14.71 18.63
CA GLU A 288 7.90 13.71 19.67
C GLU A 288 8.80 12.56 19.15
N VAL A 289 8.51 12.04 17.95
CA VAL A 289 9.34 10.99 17.33
C VAL A 289 10.74 11.53 16.96
N TYR A 290 10.83 12.72 16.38
CA TYR A 290 12.13 13.35 16.10
C TYR A 290 12.96 13.58 17.36
N GLY A 291 12.29 13.89 18.49
CA GLY A 291 12.91 14.02 19.80
C GLY A 291 13.61 12.75 20.28
N LEU A 292 13.10 11.56 19.93
CA LEU A 292 13.76 10.28 20.22
C LEU A 292 15.13 10.13 19.52
N TYR A 293 15.36 10.89 18.44
CA TYR A 293 16.63 10.97 17.73
C TYR A 293 17.48 12.17 18.14
N GLY A 294 16.99 13.04 19.02
CA GLY A 294 17.63 14.32 19.34
C GLY A 294 17.63 15.31 18.17
N ALA A 295 16.64 15.21 17.29
CA ALA A 295 16.54 15.94 16.03
C ALA A 295 15.22 16.74 15.90
N GLU A 296 14.62 17.12 17.02
CA GLU A 296 13.36 17.88 17.04
C GLU A 296 13.45 19.21 16.27
N ASP A 297 14.62 19.85 16.29
CA ASP A 297 14.96 21.07 15.56
C ASP A 297 15.04 20.89 14.03
N GLN A 298 15.14 19.65 13.54
CA GLN A 298 15.10 19.34 12.11
C GLN A 298 13.69 19.42 11.51
N VAL A 299 12.65 19.57 12.34
CA VAL A 299 11.26 19.76 11.88
C VAL A 299 10.94 21.25 11.85
N GLU A 300 10.87 21.80 10.64
CA GLU A 300 10.37 23.16 10.41
C GLU A 300 8.92 23.13 9.95
N THR A 301 8.11 24.10 10.35
CA THR A 301 6.69 24.11 10.02
C THR A 301 6.21 25.50 9.62
N TYR A 302 5.20 25.52 8.75
CA TYR A 302 4.48 26.74 8.38
C TYR A 302 2.97 26.43 8.31
N PHE A 303 2.18 27.30 8.92
CA PHE A 303 0.71 27.18 8.90
C PHE A 303 0.08 28.50 8.51
N GLN A 304 -0.94 28.46 7.66
CA GLN A 304 -1.55 29.66 7.13
C GLN A 304 -3.09 29.57 7.06
N VAL A 305 -3.74 30.74 7.07
CA VAL A 305 -5.16 30.88 6.74
C VAL A 305 -5.28 30.99 5.21
N ALA A 306 -5.50 29.86 4.55
CA ALA A 306 -5.54 29.76 3.10
C ALA A 306 -6.31 28.51 2.66
N CYS A 307 -6.71 28.48 1.37
CA CYS A 307 -7.19 27.26 0.70
C CYS A 307 -6.02 26.31 0.41
N HIS A 308 -6.33 25.11 -0.09
CA HIS A 308 -5.38 24.10 -0.54
C HIS A 308 -4.55 24.60 -1.74
N GLN A 309 -3.29 24.94 -1.53
CA GLN A 309 -2.40 25.51 -2.57
C GLN A 309 -0.93 25.56 -2.16
N TYR A 310 -0.03 25.65 -3.13
CA TYR A 310 1.39 25.91 -2.91
C TYR A 310 1.71 27.36 -3.25
N ASN A 311 1.21 28.31 -2.44
CA ASN A 311 1.30 29.74 -2.69
C ASN A 311 2.69 30.33 -2.42
N VAL A 312 2.87 31.60 -2.81
CA VAL A 312 4.14 32.31 -2.67
C VAL A 312 4.66 32.37 -1.23
N HIS A 313 3.78 32.47 -0.23
CA HIS A 313 4.18 32.52 1.17
C HIS A 313 4.80 31.18 1.61
N THR A 314 4.19 30.07 1.23
CA THR A 314 4.74 28.74 1.47
C THR A 314 6.03 28.54 0.67
N ARG A 315 6.06 28.93 -0.62
CA ARG A 315 7.25 28.81 -1.48
C ARG A 315 8.45 29.54 -0.90
N ASN A 316 8.29 30.79 -0.43
CA ASN A 316 9.37 31.57 0.18
C ASN A 316 9.97 30.86 1.41
N ARG A 317 9.13 30.22 2.24
CA ARG A 317 9.61 29.43 3.38
C ARG A 317 10.37 28.18 2.96
N VAL A 318 9.89 27.50 1.93
CA VAL A 318 10.53 26.29 1.37
C VAL A 318 11.87 26.64 0.72
N TYR A 319 12.00 27.78 0.04
CA TYR A 319 13.29 28.26 -0.47
C TYR A 319 14.31 28.45 0.66
N ALA A 320 13.92 29.14 1.73
CA ALA A 320 14.78 29.35 2.89
C ALA A 320 15.16 28.03 3.57
N PHE A 321 14.22 27.09 3.71
CA PHE A 321 14.49 25.77 4.26
C PHE A 321 15.56 25.03 3.45
N PHE A 322 15.39 24.88 2.13
CA PHE A 322 16.37 24.17 1.31
C PHE A 322 17.72 24.90 1.22
N ALA A 323 17.74 26.24 1.28
CA ALA A 323 18.99 26.98 1.34
C ALA A 323 19.77 26.65 2.62
N ARG A 324 19.12 26.57 3.76
CA ARG A 324 19.75 26.16 5.03
C ARG A 324 20.24 24.73 4.97
N GLN A 325 19.37 23.80 4.56
CA GLN A 325 19.64 22.36 4.64
C GLN A 325 20.64 21.88 3.58
N LEU A 326 20.60 22.41 2.38
CA LEU A 326 21.40 21.91 1.26
C LEU A 326 22.56 22.82 0.84
N MET A 327 22.51 24.12 1.20
CA MET A 327 23.59 25.06 0.88
C MET A 327 24.33 25.55 2.14
N GLY A 328 23.80 25.30 3.34
CA GLY A 328 24.33 25.86 4.58
C GLY A 328 24.21 27.40 4.66
N LYS A 329 23.20 27.95 3.98
CA LYS A 329 22.99 29.40 3.87
C LYS A 329 21.65 29.80 4.47
N ASP A 330 21.67 30.78 5.37
CA ASP A 330 20.44 31.39 5.88
C ASP A 330 20.05 32.55 4.96
N ILE A 331 19.16 32.26 3.99
CA ILE A 331 18.71 33.23 2.97
C ILE A 331 17.20 33.41 3.14
N ASP A 332 16.77 34.63 3.39
CA ASP A 332 15.35 35.02 3.28
C ASP A 332 15.04 35.36 1.80
N TRP A 333 14.86 34.30 0.99
CA TRP A 333 14.57 34.47 -0.42
C TRP A 333 13.13 34.90 -0.63
N GLN A 334 12.97 36.05 -1.28
CA GLN A 334 11.67 36.50 -1.77
C GLN A 334 11.58 36.19 -3.27
N GLU A 335 10.49 35.55 -3.65
CA GLU A 335 10.29 35.09 -5.04
C GLU A 335 10.46 36.25 -6.03
N GLN A 336 11.34 36.07 -6.99
CA GLN A 336 11.66 37.05 -8.03
C GLN A 336 10.75 36.82 -9.24
N PRO A 337 10.27 37.89 -9.91
CA PRO A 337 9.61 37.76 -11.20
C PRO A 337 10.51 37.02 -12.19
N ILE A 338 9.90 36.21 -13.04
CA ILE A 338 10.58 35.47 -14.09
C ILE A 338 10.02 35.80 -15.46
N GLU A 339 10.87 35.74 -16.45
CA GLU A 339 10.48 35.59 -17.84
C GLU A 339 10.15 34.10 -18.07
N VAL A 340 9.01 33.79 -18.65
CA VAL A 340 8.54 32.41 -18.84
C VAL A 340 8.52 32.11 -20.32
N ALA A 341 9.04 30.95 -20.69
CA ALA A 341 8.83 30.36 -22.01
C ALA A 341 7.33 30.26 -22.34
N ASP A 342 6.99 30.23 -23.60
CA ASP A 342 5.66 29.75 -23.99
C ASP A 342 5.45 28.37 -23.37
N LEU A 343 4.34 28.19 -22.64
CA LEU A 343 4.06 26.94 -21.93
C LEU A 343 4.04 25.72 -22.85
N GLN A 344 3.69 25.92 -24.13
CA GLN A 344 3.74 24.85 -25.15
C GLN A 344 5.17 24.44 -25.50
N ASP A 345 6.13 25.36 -25.40
CA ASP A 345 7.56 25.05 -25.67
C ASP A 345 8.18 24.24 -24.54
N LEU A 346 7.55 24.21 -23.35
CA LEU A 346 7.92 23.34 -22.23
C LEU A 346 7.53 21.87 -22.45
N THR A 347 6.71 21.55 -23.45
CA THR A 347 6.20 20.22 -23.73
C THR A 347 6.91 19.56 -24.90
N TRP A 348 7.07 18.21 -24.84
CA TRP A 348 7.63 17.44 -25.94
C TRP A 348 6.67 17.30 -27.11
N PHE A 349 5.37 17.13 -26.83
CA PHE A 349 4.36 16.73 -27.80
C PHE A 349 3.29 17.80 -28.05
N ARG A 350 3.44 19.01 -27.50
CA ARG A 350 2.53 20.16 -27.65
C ARG A 350 1.06 19.81 -27.40
N GLY A 351 0.80 18.90 -26.46
CA GLY A 351 -0.54 18.41 -26.13
C GLY A 351 -1.06 17.28 -27.02
N GLU A 352 -0.36 16.96 -28.11
CA GLU A 352 -0.72 15.90 -29.06
C GLU A 352 0.25 14.72 -28.95
N GLY A 353 -0.30 13.49 -28.73
CA GLY A 353 0.51 12.28 -28.64
C GLY A 353 1.23 12.09 -27.30
N HIS A 354 2.18 11.17 -27.30
CA HIS A 354 3.00 10.78 -26.16
C HIS A 354 4.31 10.14 -26.62
N ALA A 355 5.22 9.83 -25.69
CA ALA A 355 6.47 9.12 -25.96
C ALA A 355 6.22 7.75 -26.63
N PRO A 356 7.17 7.26 -27.47
CA PRO A 356 7.04 5.94 -28.10
C PRO A 356 7.08 4.82 -27.04
N GLY A 357 6.51 3.67 -27.39
CA GLY A 357 6.43 2.49 -26.54
C GLY A 357 5.00 2.04 -26.33
N PHE A 358 4.48 2.19 -25.11
CA PHE A 358 3.11 1.79 -24.79
C PHE A 358 2.08 2.84 -25.22
N ASN A 359 0.88 2.38 -25.62
CA ASN A 359 -0.22 3.22 -26.08
C ASN A 359 -1.43 3.21 -25.15
N ASN A 360 -1.46 2.31 -24.18
CA ASN A 360 -2.58 2.14 -23.24
C ASN A 360 -2.15 1.37 -21.99
N ASP A 361 -3.05 1.35 -21.01
CA ASP A 361 -2.86 0.68 -19.73
C ASP A 361 -2.62 -0.83 -19.87
N GLU A 362 -3.32 -1.49 -20.79
CA GLU A 362 -3.24 -2.94 -20.98
C GLU A 362 -1.87 -3.38 -21.51
N GLU A 363 -1.35 -2.69 -22.53
CA GLU A 363 0.00 -2.99 -23.07
C GLU A 363 1.07 -2.86 -21.99
N PHE A 364 1.01 -1.80 -21.19
CA PHE A 364 1.94 -1.59 -20.10
C PHE A 364 1.75 -2.63 -18.99
N PHE A 365 0.50 -2.93 -18.62
CA PHE A 365 0.19 -3.94 -17.61
C PHE A 365 0.75 -5.32 -17.99
N GLN A 366 0.57 -5.77 -19.22
CA GLN A 366 1.12 -7.06 -19.67
C GLN A 366 2.65 -7.09 -19.59
N ALA A 367 3.33 -6.00 -19.91
CA ALA A 367 4.78 -5.89 -19.74
C ALA A 367 5.19 -5.94 -18.24
N ARG A 368 4.47 -5.23 -17.38
CA ARG A 368 4.71 -5.25 -15.93
C ARG A 368 4.45 -6.62 -15.31
N LYS A 369 3.39 -7.30 -15.75
CA LYS A 369 3.05 -8.67 -15.35
C LYS A 369 4.17 -9.65 -15.71
N ALA A 370 4.65 -9.62 -16.96
CA ALA A 370 5.75 -10.47 -17.40
C ALA A 370 7.05 -10.22 -16.61
N GLU A 371 7.39 -8.96 -16.35
CA GLU A 371 8.55 -8.58 -15.54
C GLU A 371 8.38 -9.06 -14.08
N THR A 372 7.19 -8.88 -13.50
CA THR A 372 6.91 -9.32 -12.13
C THR A 372 7.07 -10.83 -11.98
N ILE A 373 6.58 -11.63 -12.93
CA ILE A 373 6.78 -13.08 -12.95
C ILE A 373 8.28 -13.43 -12.93
N GLN A 374 9.09 -12.80 -13.79
CA GLN A 374 10.55 -13.03 -13.83
C GLN A 374 11.22 -12.64 -12.52
N ARG A 375 10.89 -11.49 -11.98
CA ARG A 375 11.46 -10.90 -10.76
C ARG A 375 11.18 -11.72 -9.51
N THR A 376 9.99 -12.34 -9.43
CA THR A 376 9.57 -13.14 -8.28
C THR A 376 9.89 -14.63 -8.40
N ALA A 377 10.26 -15.12 -9.59
CA ALA A 377 10.49 -16.56 -9.87
C ALA A 377 11.55 -17.22 -8.98
N ASN A 378 12.59 -16.49 -8.60
CA ASN A 378 13.75 -17.03 -7.88
C ASN A 378 13.80 -16.58 -6.41
N LEU A 379 12.69 -16.08 -5.85
CA LEU A 379 12.63 -15.69 -4.45
C LEU A 379 12.77 -16.90 -3.52
N SER A 380 13.43 -16.69 -2.38
CA SER A 380 13.52 -17.68 -1.32
C SER A 380 12.15 -18.06 -0.77
N LYS A 381 12.02 -19.25 -0.15
CA LYS A 381 10.80 -19.62 0.57
C LYS A 381 10.47 -18.58 1.65
N GLU A 382 11.48 -18.06 2.35
CA GLU A 382 11.32 -17.05 3.40
C GLU A 382 10.73 -15.74 2.84
N ASP A 383 11.27 -15.22 1.74
CA ASP A 383 10.75 -14.01 1.10
C ASP A 383 9.31 -14.20 0.63
N ARG A 384 9.01 -15.34 -0.02
CA ARG A 384 7.66 -15.67 -0.46
C ARG A 384 6.69 -15.80 0.71
N MET A 385 7.10 -16.40 1.83
CA MET A 385 6.32 -16.47 3.07
C MET A 385 6.06 -15.09 3.66
N LYS A 386 7.06 -14.20 3.67
CA LYS A 386 6.92 -12.81 4.12
C LYS A 386 5.92 -12.05 3.24
N MET A 387 6.01 -12.20 1.92
CA MET A 387 5.06 -11.61 0.96
C MET A 387 3.65 -12.16 1.18
N LEU A 388 3.49 -13.47 1.32
CA LEU A 388 2.19 -14.11 1.53
C LEU A 388 1.56 -13.67 2.85
N SER A 389 2.34 -13.53 3.92
CA SER A 389 1.87 -12.97 5.20
C SER A 389 1.32 -11.55 5.03
N TRP A 390 2.00 -10.70 4.28
CA TRP A 390 1.52 -9.35 3.98
C TRP A 390 0.25 -9.36 3.11
N VAL A 391 0.19 -10.23 2.10
CA VAL A 391 -0.94 -10.37 1.16
C VAL A 391 -2.21 -10.83 1.89
N THR A 392 -2.10 -11.87 2.73
CA THR A 392 -3.23 -12.50 3.42
C THR A 392 -3.53 -11.87 4.78
N GLY A 393 -2.56 -11.19 5.41
CA GLY A 393 -2.67 -10.70 6.79
C GLY A 393 -2.50 -11.75 7.86
N ILE A 394 -2.10 -12.97 7.50
CA ILE A 394 -1.80 -14.03 8.47
C ILE A 394 -0.43 -13.74 9.09
N ASN A 395 -0.45 -13.30 10.35
CA ASN A 395 0.72 -12.80 11.08
C ASN A 395 0.96 -13.49 12.43
N GLY A 396 0.40 -14.70 12.62
CA GLY A 396 0.55 -15.46 13.85
C GLY A 396 -0.31 -14.97 15.02
N GLN A 397 -1.37 -14.22 14.75
CA GLN A 397 -2.37 -13.79 15.72
C GLN A 397 -2.93 -15.01 16.47
N LYS A 398 -3.03 -14.92 17.81
CA LYS A 398 -3.49 -16.04 18.65
C LYS A 398 -5.01 -16.00 18.81
N ALA A 399 -5.62 -17.19 18.72
CA ALA A 399 -7.01 -17.41 19.05
C ALA A 399 -7.16 -17.75 20.53
N PHE A 400 -8.09 -17.08 21.18
CA PHE A 400 -8.61 -17.44 22.51
C PHE A 400 -9.94 -18.16 22.29
N ILE A 401 -10.13 -19.26 23.01
CA ILE A 401 -11.36 -20.05 22.96
C ILE A 401 -12.24 -19.60 24.11
N ALA A 402 -13.48 -19.19 23.81
CA ALA A 402 -14.48 -18.88 24.83
C ALA A 402 -14.98 -20.17 25.50
N ASP A 403 -15.69 -20.05 26.62
CA ASP A 403 -16.37 -21.19 27.24
C ASP A 403 -17.51 -21.69 26.32
N PRO A 404 -17.62 -23.00 26.05
CA PRO A 404 -18.60 -23.52 25.13
C PRO A 404 -20.01 -23.56 25.72
N THR A 405 -21.01 -23.42 24.84
CA THR A 405 -22.37 -23.87 25.15
C THR A 405 -22.51 -25.31 24.71
N VAL A 406 -22.85 -26.21 25.64
CA VAL A 406 -22.81 -27.66 25.41
C VAL A 406 -24.22 -28.23 25.21
N PHE A 407 -24.39 -29.02 24.15
CA PHE A 407 -25.64 -29.68 23.80
C PHE A 407 -25.39 -31.21 23.71
N PRO A 408 -25.85 -32.01 24.71
CA PRO A 408 -25.80 -33.47 24.61
C PRO A 408 -26.74 -33.97 23.50
N MET A 409 -26.22 -34.88 22.65
CA MET A 409 -26.96 -35.52 21.57
C MET A 409 -26.82 -37.05 21.69
N ASP A 410 -27.56 -37.80 20.86
CA ASP A 410 -27.44 -39.25 20.85
C ASP A 410 -26.10 -39.67 20.22
N GLY A 411 -25.25 -40.33 20.97
CA GLY A 411 -23.92 -40.79 20.58
C GLY A 411 -22.84 -39.73 20.38
N MET A 412 -23.10 -38.45 20.74
CA MET A 412 -22.11 -37.37 20.64
C MET A 412 -22.50 -36.16 21.53
N THR A 413 -21.55 -35.26 21.68
CA THR A 413 -21.76 -33.91 22.22
C THR A 413 -21.53 -32.87 21.16
N MET A 414 -22.43 -31.88 21.05
CA MET A 414 -22.25 -30.69 20.23
C MET A 414 -21.87 -29.50 21.11
N GLU A 415 -20.83 -28.77 20.75
CA GLU A 415 -20.41 -27.55 21.45
C GLU A 415 -20.46 -26.35 20.49
N HIS A 416 -21.14 -25.29 20.92
CA HIS A 416 -21.08 -23.99 20.26
C HIS A 416 -20.01 -23.11 20.90
N ASN A 417 -19.14 -22.51 20.07
CA ASN A 417 -18.03 -21.71 20.57
C ASN A 417 -17.59 -20.64 19.56
N ALA A 418 -16.67 -19.77 19.99
CA ALA A 418 -16.04 -18.79 19.13
C ALA A 418 -14.52 -18.73 19.35
N ALA A 419 -13.77 -18.60 18.26
CA ALA A 419 -12.37 -18.22 18.28
C ALA A 419 -12.29 -16.69 18.29
N ILE A 420 -11.67 -16.13 19.33
CA ILE A 420 -11.61 -14.68 19.57
C ILE A 420 -10.16 -14.25 19.56
N THR A 421 -9.87 -13.08 18.98
CA THR A 421 -8.53 -12.47 19.02
C THR A 421 -8.51 -11.21 19.89
N HIS A 422 -7.34 -10.79 20.36
CA HIS A 422 -7.20 -9.49 21.06
C HIS A 422 -7.63 -8.29 20.19
N GLY A 423 -7.54 -8.42 18.86
CA GLY A 423 -8.01 -7.41 17.92
C GLY A 423 -9.53 -7.37 17.73
N GLY A 424 -10.30 -8.20 18.43
CA GLY A 424 -11.78 -8.22 18.36
C GLY A 424 -12.33 -8.98 17.14
N VAL A 425 -11.54 -9.85 16.49
CA VAL A 425 -12.05 -10.81 15.50
C VAL A 425 -12.77 -11.92 16.23
N GLN A 426 -13.92 -12.35 15.73
CA GLN A 426 -14.74 -13.43 16.28
C GLN A 426 -15.16 -14.40 15.18
N VAL A 427 -14.69 -15.63 15.27
CA VAL A 427 -15.03 -16.70 14.31
C VAL A 427 -15.88 -17.76 15.00
N PRO A 428 -17.19 -17.85 14.69
CA PRO A 428 -18.07 -18.83 15.28
C PRO A 428 -17.77 -20.23 14.74
N TYR A 429 -17.78 -21.22 15.63
CA TYR A 429 -17.58 -22.60 15.24
C TYR A 429 -18.36 -23.59 16.14
N ILE A 430 -18.53 -24.81 15.63
CA ILE A 430 -19.11 -25.94 16.33
C ILE A 430 -18.08 -27.07 16.42
N ARG A 431 -18.07 -27.77 17.55
CA ARG A 431 -17.43 -29.08 17.72
C ARG A 431 -18.48 -30.16 17.80
N LEU A 432 -18.34 -31.22 16.99
CA LEU A 432 -19.03 -32.48 17.15
C LEU A 432 -18.05 -33.47 17.76
N ILE A 433 -18.32 -33.90 18.99
CA ILE A 433 -17.45 -34.76 19.78
C ILE A 433 -18.19 -36.11 19.98
N PRO A 434 -17.83 -37.16 19.19
CA PRO A 434 -18.48 -38.45 19.33
C PRO A 434 -18.06 -39.14 20.64
N ASP A 435 -18.95 -39.95 21.24
CA ASP A 435 -18.69 -40.65 22.51
C ASP A 435 -17.49 -41.62 22.44
N ASN A 436 -17.16 -42.11 21.23
CA ASN A 436 -16.01 -42.97 20.95
C ASN A 436 -14.73 -42.21 20.53
N TRP A 437 -14.68 -40.87 20.72
CA TRP A 437 -13.49 -40.09 20.36
C TRP A 437 -12.28 -40.50 21.21
N ASP A 438 -11.15 -40.71 20.56
CA ASP A 438 -9.90 -41.16 21.20
C ASP A 438 -9.08 -40.06 21.89
N GLY A 439 -9.57 -38.81 21.85
CA GLY A 439 -8.83 -37.65 22.39
C GLY A 439 -7.73 -37.11 21.48
N LYS A 440 -7.59 -37.66 20.27
CA LYS A 440 -6.46 -37.30 19.37
C LYS A 440 -6.91 -36.82 17.99
N ARG A 441 -7.78 -37.57 17.32
CA ARG A 441 -8.19 -37.29 15.93
C ARG A 441 -9.14 -36.12 15.85
N VAL A 442 -8.74 -35.09 15.11
CA VAL A 442 -9.53 -33.88 14.86
C VAL A 442 -9.56 -33.57 13.38
N VAL A 443 -10.73 -33.29 12.85
CA VAL A 443 -10.92 -32.80 11.48
C VAL A 443 -11.46 -31.37 11.51
N LEU A 444 -10.75 -30.42 10.93
CA LEU A 444 -11.27 -29.10 10.63
C LEU A 444 -11.98 -29.16 9.28
N ALA A 445 -13.33 -29.12 9.31
CA ALA A 445 -14.19 -29.18 8.12
C ALA A 445 -14.71 -27.78 7.79
N LEU A 446 -14.34 -27.24 6.62
CA LEU A 446 -14.69 -25.89 6.20
C LEU A 446 -15.37 -25.91 4.83
N SER A 447 -16.42 -25.11 4.65
CA SER A 447 -17.19 -25.05 3.40
C SER A 447 -17.60 -23.61 3.06
N GLY A 448 -17.85 -23.35 1.79
CA GLY A 448 -18.54 -22.15 1.34
C GLY A 448 -19.96 -22.00 1.89
N GLU A 449 -20.59 -23.13 2.29
CA GLU A 449 -21.90 -23.17 2.97
C GLU A 449 -21.79 -22.93 4.50
N GLY A 450 -20.58 -22.69 5.02
CA GLY A 450 -20.31 -22.58 6.45
C GLY A 450 -20.54 -23.89 7.18
N LYS A 451 -21.05 -23.82 8.42
CA LYS A 451 -21.31 -24.96 9.31
C LYS A 451 -22.38 -25.93 8.80
N ASP A 452 -23.17 -25.56 7.77
CA ASP A 452 -24.14 -26.50 7.16
C ASP A 452 -23.45 -27.72 6.54
N CYS A 453 -22.14 -27.66 6.26
CA CYS A 453 -21.37 -28.82 5.80
C CYS A 453 -21.35 -29.97 6.83
N LEU A 454 -21.64 -29.71 8.10
CA LEU A 454 -21.73 -30.75 9.14
C LEU A 454 -22.76 -31.84 8.81
N ASP A 455 -23.78 -31.53 8.00
CA ASP A 455 -24.80 -32.50 7.54
C ASP A 455 -24.33 -33.39 6.39
N LYS A 456 -23.18 -33.13 5.77
CA LYS A 456 -22.71 -33.92 4.64
C LYS A 456 -22.39 -35.36 5.06
N PRO A 457 -22.74 -36.34 4.23
CA PRO A 457 -22.54 -37.78 4.53
C PRO A 457 -21.08 -38.10 4.91
N GLU A 458 -20.11 -37.52 4.19
CA GLU A 458 -18.68 -37.71 4.44
C GLU A 458 -18.25 -37.16 5.81
N ILE A 459 -18.75 -36.00 6.23
CA ILE A 459 -18.46 -35.41 7.54
C ILE A 459 -19.12 -36.24 8.64
N GLN A 460 -20.37 -36.64 8.46
CA GLN A 460 -21.07 -37.53 9.39
C GLN A 460 -20.37 -38.88 9.53
N GLN A 461 -19.75 -39.38 8.46
CA GLN A 461 -18.97 -40.63 8.53
C GLN A 461 -17.70 -40.43 9.35
N MET A 462 -16.98 -39.30 9.21
CA MET A 462 -15.81 -38.99 10.03
C MET A 462 -16.14 -38.97 11.54
N VAL A 463 -17.29 -38.38 11.92
CA VAL A 463 -17.79 -38.39 13.30
C VAL A 463 -18.06 -39.82 13.78
N LYS A 464 -18.76 -40.67 12.97
CA LYS A 464 -19.03 -42.07 13.29
C LYS A 464 -17.73 -42.88 13.48
N ASP A 465 -16.70 -42.57 12.69
CA ASP A 465 -15.38 -43.21 12.76
C ASP A 465 -14.56 -42.72 13.97
N GLY A 466 -15.14 -41.89 14.84
CA GLY A 466 -14.58 -41.43 16.11
C GLY A 466 -13.61 -40.25 15.97
N ALA A 467 -13.72 -39.44 14.94
CA ALA A 467 -13.02 -38.17 14.87
C ALA A 467 -13.87 -37.03 15.47
N MET A 468 -13.28 -36.16 16.28
CA MET A 468 -13.88 -34.86 16.57
C MET A 468 -13.89 -34.04 15.29
N VAL A 469 -15.04 -33.47 14.92
CA VAL A 469 -15.14 -32.55 13.79
C VAL A 469 -15.39 -31.14 14.30
N ILE A 470 -14.59 -30.20 13.78
CA ILE A 470 -14.73 -28.75 14.04
C ILE A 470 -15.15 -28.10 12.72
N SER A 471 -16.23 -27.34 12.72
CA SER A 471 -16.63 -26.53 11.58
C SER A 471 -16.97 -25.11 12.00
N GLY A 472 -16.55 -24.13 11.20
CA GLY A 472 -16.79 -22.71 11.51
C GLY A 472 -17.23 -21.92 10.28
N ASP A 473 -17.88 -20.80 10.54
CA ASP A 473 -18.24 -19.85 9.50
C ASP A 473 -17.12 -18.83 9.31
N LEU A 474 -16.46 -18.90 8.15
CA LEU A 474 -15.46 -17.93 7.77
C LEU A 474 -16.12 -16.58 7.45
N PHE A 475 -15.32 -15.53 7.39
CA PHE A 475 -15.80 -14.17 7.16
C PHE A 475 -16.75 -14.07 5.97
N MET A 476 -17.94 -13.50 6.20
CA MET A 476 -19.03 -13.39 5.22
C MET A 476 -19.49 -14.74 4.62
N LEU A 477 -19.44 -15.82 5.40
CA LEU A 477 -20.05 -17.11 5.12
C LEU A 477 -20.95 -17.53 6.28
N GLY A 478 -21.91 -18.42 6.01
CA GLY A 478 -22.77 -19.00 7.03
C GLY A 478 -23.57 -17.95 7.82
N GLU A 479 -23.59 -18.02 9.15
CA GLU A 479 -24.34 -17.09 10.02
C GLU A 479 -23.80 -15.64 9.99
N VAL A 480 -22.54 -15.44 9.58
CA VAL A 480 -21.93 -14.10 9.47
C VAL A 480 -22.55 -13.28 8.34
N VAL A 481 -23.21 -13.91 7.38
CA VAL A 481 -23.89 -13.24 6.25
C VAL A 481 -25.28 -12.72 6.63
N ASP A 482 -25.98 -13.43 7.53
CA ASP A 482 -27.38 -13.17 7.83
C ASP A 482 -27.59 -11.80 8.51
N GLY A 483 -28.17 -10.87 7.75
CA GLY A 483 -28.61 -9.56 8.22
C GLY A 483 -27.56 -8.45 8.18
N ILE A 484 -26.34 -8.73 7.76
CA ILE A 484 -25.27 -7.72 7.68
C ILE A 484 -25.08 -7.26 6.25
N LYS A 485 -25.45 -6.01 5.98
CA LYS A 485 -25.09 -5.30 4.74
C LYS A 485 -23.84 -4.48 5.01
N ARG A 486 -22.69 -4.99 4.59
CA ARG A 486 -21.44 -4.24 4.63
C ARG A 486 -21.13 -3.69 3.24
N PRO A 487 -20.76 -2.40 3.12
CA PRO A 487 -20.08 -1.94 1.92
C PRO A 487 -18.65 -2.50 1.93
N ILE A 488 -18.35 -3.41 1.01
CA ILE A 488 -17.08 -4.16 0.96
C ILE A 488 -16.23 -3.84 -0.26
N THR A 489 -16.70 -2.97 -1.13
CA THR A 489 -15.99 -2.61 -2.37
C THR A 489 -16.14 -1.13 -2.70
N ASP A 490 -15.26 -0.60 -3.54
CA ASP A 490 -15.37 0.72 -4.14
C ASP A 490 -16.70 0.93 -4.88
N ALA A 491 -17.28 -0.15 -5.42
CA ALA A 491 -18.59 -0.14 -6.07
C ALA A 491 -19.74 0.30 -5.13
N GLN A 492 -19.52 0.27 -3.82
CA GLN A 492 -20.47 0.71 -2.80
C GLN A 492 -20.16 2.12 -2.27
N GLY A 493 -19.29 2.88 -2.94
CA GLY A 493 -18.97 4.27 -2.62
C GLY A 493 -17.89 4.47 -1.55
N LEU A 494 -17.18 3.42 -1.16
CA LEU A 494 -16.00 3.51 -0.31
C LEU A 494 -14.74 3.61 -1.17
N MET A 495 -14.29 4.82 -1.37
CA MET A 495 -13.09 5.08 -2.16
C MET A 495 -11.87 4.34 -1.58
N HIS A 496 -11.19 3.58 -2.45
CA HIS A 496 -9.93 2.90 -2.14
C HIS A 496 -10.03 1.84 -1.04
N PHE A 497 -11.11 1.04 -1.02
CA PHE A 497 -11.34 0.03 0.00
C PHE A 497 -10.11 -0.87 0.24
N ASN A 498 -9.52 -1.42 -0.82
CA ASN A 498 -8.38 -2.33 -0.73
C ASN A 498 -7.08 -1.68 -0.21
N CYS A 499 -7.00 -0.34 -0.19
CA CYS A 499 -5.90 0.38 0.45
C CYS A 499 -5.90 0.19 1.97
N PHE A 500 -7.10 0.09 2.59
CA PHE A 500 -7.31 0.10 4.04
C PHE A 500 -7.70 -1.25 4.62
N HIS A 501 -8.16 -2.20 3.78
CA HIS A 501 -8.73 -3.48 4.21
C HIS A 501 -8.14 -4.66 3.46
N TYR A 502 -8.28 -5.83 4.05
CA TYR A 502 -8.22 -7.08 3.30
C TYR A 502 -9.59 -7.30 2.63
N THR A 503 -9.59 -8.01 1.53
CA THR A 503 -10.82 -8.49 0.89
C THR A 503 -11.47 -9.60 1.73
N GLU A 504 -12.69 -10.00 1.37
CA GLU A 504 -13.36 -11.12 2.04
C GLU A 504 -12.49 -12.38 2.02
N ASP A 505 -11.89 -12.70 0.88
CA ASP A 505 -11.05 -13.89 0.73
C ASP A 505 -9.77 -13.81 1.59
N GLY A 506 -9.19 -12.61 1.74
CA GLY A 506 -8.09 -12.39 2.67
C GLY A 506 -8.51 -12.63 4.13
N TYR A 507 -9.66 -12.13 4.54
CA TYR A 507 -10.19 -12.38 5.88
C TYR A 507 -10.58 -13.86 6.11
N ARG A 508 -11.14 -14.55 5.09
CA ARG A 508 -11.42 -15.99 5.16
C ARG A 508 -10.15 -16.82 5.39
N ALA A 509 -9.05 -16.46 4.74
CA ALA A 509 -7.76 -17.11 4.98
C ALA A 509 -7.24 -16.91 6.41
N GLN A 510 -7.42 -15.71 6.99
CA GLN A 510 -7.10 -15.44 8.39
C GLN A 510 -7.97 -16.28 9.34
N ASP A 511 -9.27 -16.37 9.08
CA ASP A 511 -10.21 -17.15 9.89
C ASP A 511 -9.90 -18.66 9.84
N ALA A 512 -9.54 -19.19 8.67
CA ALA A 512 -9.10 -20.58 8.53
C ALA A 512 -7.85 -20.86 9.39
N ALA A 513 -6.89 -19.92 9.43
CA ALA A 513 -5.71 -20.04 10.27
C ALA A 513 -6.03 -19.96 11.79
N LEU A 514 -7.03 -19.18 12.20
CA LEU A 514 -7.50 -19.12 13.59
C LEU A 514 -8.21 -20.41 13.98
N LEU A 515 -9.09 -20.95 13.14
CA LEU A 515 -9.79 -22.23 13.41
C LEU A 515 -8.82 -23.40 13.41
N TRP A 516 -7.73 -23.36 12.65
CA TRP A 516 -6.66 -24.35 12.75
C TRP A 516 -6.01 -24.36 14.13
N GLN A 517 -5.78 -23.20 14.75
CA GLN A 517 -5.28 -23.15 16.13
C GLN A 517 -6.25 -23.79 17.12
N VAL A 518 -7.57 -23.64 16.89
CA VAL A 518 -8.60 -24.33 17.69
C VAL A 518 -8.49 -25.84 17.54
N ALA A 519 -8.31 -26.34 16.30
CA ALA A 519 -8.15 -27.77 16.04
C ALA A 519 -6.90 -28.33 16.75
N CYS A 520 -5.76 -27.65 16.66
CA CYS A 520 -4.52 -28.05 17.32
C CYS A 520 -4.60 -28.04 18.87
N GLN A 521 -5.43 -27.18 19.45
CA GLN A 521 -5.68 -27.16 20.89
C GLN A 521 -6.64 -28.26 21.34
N SER A 522 -7.42 -28.84 20.42
CA SER A 522 -8.43 -29.84 20.69
C SER A 522 -7.89 -31.28 20.60
N GLY A 523 -6.85 -31.53 19.80
CA GLY A 523 -6.25 -32.86 19.66
C GLY A 523 -4.87 -32.83 19.01
N SER A 524 -4.23 -34.00 18.87
CA SER A 524 -2.83 -34.12 18.40
C SER A 524 -2.68 -34.64 16.96
N GLU A 525 -3.76 -35.20 16.39
CA GLU A 525 -3.79 -35.75 15.04
C GLU A 525 -4.81 -34.96 14.19
N CYS A 526 -4.41 -33.75 13.79
CA CYS A 526 -5.28 -32.80 13.14
C CYS A 526 -5.16 -32.88 11.60
N SER A 527 -6.31 -32.91 10.91
CA SER A 527 -6.43 -32.86 9.47
C SER A 527 -7.45 -31.82 9.03
N ILE A 528 -7.42 -31.49 7.74
CA ILE A 528 -8.30 -30.48 7.13
C ILE A 528 -9.10 -31.14 6.02
N TRP A 529 -10.39 -30.81 5.95
CA TRP A 529 -11.26 -31.04 4.82
C TRP A 529 -11.90 -29.71 4.42
N ALA A 530 -11.79 -29.31 3.15
CA ALA A 530 -12.38 -28.04 2.73
C ALA A 530 -12.87 -28.05 1.28
N GLU A 531 -13.98 -27.32 1.03
CA GLU A 531 -14.62 -27.17 -0.27
C GLU A 531 -15.03 -25.72 -0.56
N GLY A 532 -15.34 -25.41 -1.81
CA GLY A 532 -15.81 -24.10 -2.26
C GLY A 532 -14.83 -22.97 -1.93
N GLU A 533 -15.36 -21.84 -1.49
CA GLU A 533 -14.59 -20.66 -1.08
C GLU A 533 -13.63 -20.99 0.07
N ALA A 534 -14.03 -21.89 0.96
CA ALA A 534 -13.20 -22.28 2.09
C ALA A 534 -11.96 -23.09 1.65
N ALA A 535 -12.03 -23.88 0.59
CA ALA A 535 -10.86 -24.58 0.05
C ALA A 535 -9.78 -23.60 -0.43
N ARG A 536 -10.16 -22.52 -1.10
CA ARG A 536 -9.24 -21.45 -1.53
C ARG A 536 -8.65 -20.71 -0.34
N ALA A 537 -9.47 -20.39 0.67
CA ALA A 537 -9.03 -19.74 1.90
C ALA A 537 -8.02 -20.61 2.67
N VAL A 538 -8.28 -21.92 2.78
CA VAL A 538 -7.36 -22.90 3.38
C VAL A 538 -6.07 -23.00 2.57
N ALA A 539 -6.14 -23.07 1.24
CA ALA A 539 -4.95 -23.15 0.38
C ALA A 539 -4.02 -21.93 0.60
N ALA A 540 -4.57 -20.74 0.76
CA ALA A 540 -3.80 -19.53 1.06
C ALA A 540 -3.26 -19.51 2.50
N ALA A 541 -3.95 -20.12 3.45
CA ALA A 541 -3.53 -20.20 4.86
C ALA A 541 -2.51 -21.32 5.10
N LEU A 542 -2.55 -22.39 4.32
CA LEU A 542 -1.86 -23.65 4.55
C LEU A 542 -0.35 -23.52 4.81
N PRO A 543 0.40 -22.63 4.13
CA PRO A 543 1.82 -22.42 4.42
C PRO A 543 2.13 -21.97 5.86
N PHE A 544 1.14 -21.41 6.57
CA PHE A 544 1.28 -20.95 7.95
C PHE A 544 0.80 -21.98 8.99
N LEU A 545 0.14 -23.07 8.53
CA LEU A 545 -0.43 -24.07 9.40
C LEU A 545 0.62 -25.13 9.73
N LYS A 546 0.89 -25.30 11.02
CA LYS A 546 1.87 -26.28 11.49
C LYS A 546 1.19 -27.60 11.83
N ASP A 547 1.95 -28.70 11.71
CA ASP A 547 1.55 -30.04 12.17
C ASP A 547 0.29 -30.60 11.49
N VAL A 548 -0.05 -30.15 10.27
CA VAL A 548 -1.15 -30.69 9.46
C VAL A 548 -0.81 -32.12 9.04
N LYS A 549 -1.61 -33.09 9.48
CA LYS A 549 -1.39 -34.53 9.16
C LYS A 549 -1.86 -34.89 7.75
N ALA A 550 -3.00 -34.34 7.34
CA ALA A 550 -3.56 -34.47 5.99
C ALA A 550 -4.40 -33.26 5.66
N CYS A 551 -4.42 -32.87 4.41
CA CYS A 551 -5.25 -31.76 3.91
C CYS A 551 -5.96 -32.21 2.64
N HIS A 552 -7.31 -32.28 2.68
CA HIS A 552 -8.16 -32.67 1.57
C HIS A 552 -8.93 -31.45 1.08
N LEU A 553 -8.69 -31.04 -0.16
CA LEU A 553 -9.30 -29.86 -0.76
C LEU A 553 -10.08 -30.21 -2.01
N GLU A 554 -11.21 -29.55 -2.21
CA GLU A 554 -12.00 -29.71 -3.43
C GLU A 554 -11.22 -29.27 -4.67
N SER A 555 -11.01 -30.20 -5.61
CA SER A 555 -10.20 -29.98 -6.82
C SER A 555 -10.76 -28.84 -7.70
N ASP A 556 -12.09 -28.80 -7.89
CA ASP A 556 -12.71 -27.81 -8.76
C ASP A 556 -12.68 -26.39 -8.17
N ALA A 557 -12.70 -26.26 -6.86
CA ALA A 557 -12.56 -24.99 -6.18
C ALA A 557 -11.18 -24.35 -6.40
N LEU A 558 -10.13 -25.16 -6.55
CA LEU A 558 -8.75 -24.69 -6.72
C LEU A 558 -8.39 -24.31 -8.16
N LYS A 559 -9.21 -24.70 -9.14
CA LYS A 559 -8.97 -24.42 -10.57
C LYS A 559 -9.35 -22.98 -10.90
N LEU A 560 -8.36 -22.11 -10.96
CA LEU A 560 -8.51 -20.71 -11.36
C LEU A 560 -7.69 -20.45 -12.63
N SER A 561 -8.38 -20.11 -13.74
CA SER A 561 -7.79 -19.95 -15.06
C SER A 561 -7.57 -18.47 -15.42
N GLY A 562 -6.52 -17.87 -14.87
CA GLY A 562 -6.15 -16.49 -15.18
C GLY A 562 -6.80 -15.43 -14.27
N ASP A 563 -6.46 -14.18 -14.53
CA ASP A 563 -6.77 -13.05 -13.64
C ASP A 563 -8.27 -12.84 -13.44
N ALA A 564 -9.08 -13.05 -14.48
CA ALA A 564 -10.54 -12.91 -14.39
C ALA A 564 -11.19 -13.90 -13.41
N ASP A 565 -10.73 -15.17 -13.40
CA ASP A 565 -11.20 -16.15 -12.42
C ASP A 565 -10.78 -15.78 -10.98
N TYR A 566 -9.55 -15.28 -10.81
CA TYR A 566 -9.10 -14.77 -9.50
C TYR A 566 -9.98 -13.61 -9.04
N MET A 567 -10.23 -12.61 -9.88
CA MET A 567 -11.11 -11.49 -9.55
C MET A 567 -12.52 -11.93 -9.14
N ALA A 568 -13.06 -12.95 -9.79
CA ALA A 568 -14.41 -13.42 -9.55
C ALA A 568 -14.54 -14.37 -8.35
N LYS A 569 -13.51 -15.17 -8.04
CA LYS A 569 -13.61 -16.31 -7.13
C LYS A 569 -12.63 -16.26 -5.96
N PHE A 570 -11.52 -15.52 -6.07
CA PHE A 570 -10.49 -15.39 -5.03
C PHE A 570 -9.75 -14.07 -5.17
N ASN A 571 -10.45 -12.98 -4.91
CA ASN A 571 -9.91 -11.64 -5.06
C ASN A 571 -9.06 -11.23 -3.85
N VAL A 572 -7.76 -11.48 -3.94
CA VAL A 572 -6.78 -11.05 -2.91
C VAL A 572 -5.70 -10.21 -3.58
N PRO A 573 -5.70 -8.87 -3.40
CA PRO A 573 -4.70 -7.98 -3.98
C PRO A 573 -3.27 -8.41 -3.62
N GLY A 574 -2.44 -8.61 -4.65
CA GLY A 574 -1.06 -9.06 -4.52
C GLY A 574 -0.85 -10.57 -4.50
N ILE A 575 -1.91 -11.38 -4.59
CA ILE A 575 -1.77 -12.86 -4.53
C ILE A 575 -0.91 -13.42 -5.67
N MET A 576 -0.92 -12.78 -6.83
CA MET A 576 -0.12 -13.22 -7.98
C MET A 576 1.38 -12.97 -7.81
N LEU A 577 1.79 -12.11 -6.87
CA LEU A 577 3.21 -11.93 -6.51
C LEU A 577 3.82 -13.20 -5.90
N VAL A 578 3.01 -14.05 -5.31
CA VAL A 578 3.44 -15.34 -4.74
C VAL A 578 3.06 -16.54 -5.62
N GLY A 579 2.47 -16.30 -6.79
CA GLY A 579 2.08 -17.34 -7.76
C GLY A 579 0.67 -17.87 -7.57
N GLY A 580 -0.25 -17.10 -7.00
CA GLY A 580 -1.65 -17.48 -6.80
C GLY A 580 -1.82 -18.67 -5.85
N ILE A 581 -2.92 -19.40 -5.99
CA ILE A 581 -3.23 -20.60 -5.20
C ILE A 581 -2.15 -21.67 -5.36
N GLU A 582 -1.68 -21.93 -6.57
CA GLU A 582 -0.61 -22.90 -6.83
C GLU A 582 0.68 -22.50 -6.09
N GLY A 583 1.00 -21.21 -6.12
CA GLY A 583 2.13 -20.65 -5.38
C GLY A 583 1.99 -20.84 -3.86
N CYS A 584 0.80 -20.65 -3.30
CA CYS A 584 0.52 -20.91 -1.89
C CYS A 584 0.72 -22.40 -1.56
N LEU A 585 0.11 -23.29 -2.32
CA LEU A 585 0.24 -24.75 -2.12
C LEU A 585 1.70 -25.22 -2.21
N SER A 586 2.50 -24.62 -3.11
CA SER A 586 3.94 -24.95 -3.23
C SER A 586 4.78 -24.56 -2.01
N LEU A 587 4.29 -23.69 -1.15
CA LEU A 587 4.94 -23.25 0.09
C LEU A 587 4.55 -24.10 1.31
N ALA A 588 3.49 -24.90 1.22
CA ALA A 588 3.01 -25.73 2.31
C ALA A 588 3.96 -26.88 2.63
N ASP A 589 4.05 -27.26 3.91
CA ASP A 589 4.92 -28.33 4.40
C ASP A 589 4.16 -29.67 4.59
N CYS A 590 2.91 -29.77 4.20
CA CYS A 590 2.09 -30.97 4.33
C CYS A 590 1.61 -31.48 2.96
N PRO A 591 1.32 -32.79 2.82
CA PRO A 591 0.69 -33.32 1.62
C PRO A 591 -0.73 -32.75 1.46
N VAL A 592 -1.09 -32.42 0.23
CA VAL A 592 -2.43 -31.98 -0.15
C VAL A 592 -3.02 -32.98 -1.12
N ASP A 593 -4.13 -33.61 -0.72
CA ASP A 593 -4.93 -34.48 -1.57
C ASP A 593 -6.14 -33.68 -2.07
N THR A 594 -6.56 -33.92 -3.30
CA THR A 594 -7.74 -33.28 -3.87
C THR A 594 -8.83 -34.31 -4.15
N PHE A 595 -10.06 -33.95 -3.95
CA PHE A 595 -11.24 -34.79 -4.23
C PHE A 595 -12.20 -34.13 -5.23
#